data_96647371e2ccca8cd0671749c11ac521
#
_entry.id   96647371e2ccca8cd0671749c11ac521
#
_cell.length_a   1.000
_cell.length_b   1.000
_cell.length_c   1.000
_cell.angle_alpha   90.00
_cell.angle_beta   90.00
_cell.angle_gamma   90.00
#
_symmetry.space_group_name_H-M   'P 1'
#
loop_
_entity.id
_entity.type
_entity.pdbx_description
1 polymer ?
#
loop_
_entity_poly.entity_id
_entity_poly.type
_entity_poly.pdbx_seq_one_letter_code
_entity_poly.pdbx_strand_id
1 'polypeptide(L)'
;MNSSDQPDINSIVRQVIAQLRSAGGPVSGQGHAGRNGIFATVDEAVSAATDAFAQLEQLGMDGRKRAIGHIRRIAIEDAEELGRMEYEETGIGRLVHKIEKLQVLGDRVPGVEFMSSEVFSGDHGLAVIEHAPFGVIGAITPVTHSLPTIACN
;
A
#
# COMPACT_ATOMS: atom_id res chain seq x y z
N MET A 1 -14.70 28.61 40.43
CA MET A 1 -14.86 28.23 39.00
C MET A 1 -14.12 26.93 38.83
N ASN A 2 -14.87 25.80 38.73
CA ASN A 2 -14.33 24.46 38.71
C ASN A 2 -13.74 24.12 37.32
N SER A 3 -12.46 23.76 37.31
CA SER A 3 -11.71 23.27 36.13
C SER A 3 -11.80 21.74 36.03
N SER A 4 -12.99 21.19 35.87
CA SER A 4 -13.16 19.71 35.83
C SER A 4 -14.00 19.22 34.65
N ASP A 5 -13.96 19.90 33.50
CA ASP A 5 -14.77 19.50 32.35
C ASP A 5 -13.97 19.39 31.06
N GLN A 6 -12.70 18.95 31.16
CA GLN A 6 -11.99 18.45 29.96
C GLN A 6 -12.23 16.96 29.85
N PRO A 7 -12.84 16.50 28.75
CA PRO A 7 -13.01 15.07 28.52
C PRO A 7 -11.63 14.41 28.46
N ASP A 8 -11.42 13.37 29.22
CA ASP A 8 -10.22 12.57 29.24
C ASP A 8 -9.96 12.00 27.82
N ILE A 9 -8.90 12.49 27.16
CA ILE A 9 -8.50 12.08 25.81
C ILE A 9 -8.41 10.56 25.71
N ASN A 10 -7.97 9.88 26.77
CA ASN A 10 -7.90 8.41 26.80
C ASN A 10 -9.29 7.76 26.76
N SER A 11 -10.31 8.39 27.35
CA SER A 11 -11.67 7.88 27.27
C SER A 11 -12.27 8.05 25.89
N ILE A 12 -12.00 9.17 25.23
CA ILE A 12 -12.42 9.42 23.84
C ILE A 12 -11.74 8.41 22.89
N VAL A 13 -10.44 8.21 23.03
CA VAL A 13 -9.68 7.25 22.21
C VAL A 13 -10.22 5.83 22.42
N ARG A 14 -10.48 5.40 23.66
CA ARG A 14 -11.08 4.09 23.93
C ARG A 14 -12.49 3.95 23.32
N GLN A 15 -13.27 5.00 23.37
CA GLN A 15 -14.64 5.00 22.83
C GLN A 15 -14.61 4.93 21.29
N VAL A 16 -13.72 5.67 20.63
CA VAL A 16 -13.51 5.59 19.18
C VAL A 16 -13.01 4.22 18.77
N ILE A 17 -12.04 3.64 19.48
CA ILE A 17 -11.55 2.28 19.22
C ILE A 17 -12.66 1.24 19.41
N ALA A 18 -13.50 1.39 20.44
CA ALA A 18 -14.63 0.50 20.68
C ALA A 18 -15.69 0.61 19.57
N GLN A 19 -15.98 1.83 19.09
CA GLN A 19 -16.89 2.07 17.98
C GLN A 19 -16.34 1.50 16.66
N LEU A 20 -15.04 1.66 16.39
CA LEU A 20 -14.39 1.07 15.22
C LEU A 20 -14.41 -0.47 15.26
N ARG A 21 -14.22 -1.07 16.44
CA ARG A 21 -14.31 -2.53 16.63
C ARG A 21 -15.75 -3.07 16.56
N SER A 22 -16.75 -2.28 16.94
CA SER A 22 -18.17 -2.69 16.85
C SER A 22 -18.75 -2.43 15.45
N ALA A 23 -18.19 -1.50 14.68
CA ALA A 23 -18.54 -1.28 13.29
C ALA A 23 -17.88 -2.30 12.35
N GLY A 24 -16.72 -2.86 12.75
CA GLY A 24 -16.12 -4.04 12.13
C GLY A 24 -16.77 -5.29 12.70
N GLY A 25 -17.74 -5.87 12.01
CA GLY A 25 -18.24 -7.22 12.32
C GLY A 25 -17.10 -8.23 12.36
N PRO A 26 -17.30 -9.45 12.91
CA PRO A 26 -16.24 -10.44 12.99
C PRO A 26 -15.68 -10.67 11.59
N VAL A 27 -14.37 -10.45 11.42
CA VAL A 27 -13.64 -10.78 10.21
C VAL A 27 -13.69 -12.31 10.07
N SER A 28 -14.79 -12.79 9.50
CA SER A 28 -14.87 -14.17 9.04
C SER A 28 -14.04 -14.21 7.76
N GLY A 29 -12.90 -14.91 7.81
CA GLY A 29 -12.03 -15.15 6.67
C GLY A 29 -12.73 -15.99 5.59
N GLN A 30 -13.78 -15.44 5.00
CA GLN A 30 -14.37 -15.96 3.77
C GLN A 30 -13.53 -15.40 2.63
N GLY A 31 -12.84 -16.28 1.94
CA GLY A 31 -12.04 -15.93 0.78
C GLY A 31 -12.86 -15.08 -0.19
N HIS A 32 -12.44 -13.85 -0.37
CA HIS A 32 -13.10 -12.92 -1.29
C HIS A 32 -13.04 -13.48 -2.71
N ALA A 33 -14.20 -13.53 -3.39
CA ALA A 33 -14.38 -14.17 -4.69
C ALA A 33 -13.72 -13.44 -5.87
N GLY A 34 -12.76 -12.55 -5.61
CA GLY A 34 -12.02 -11.83 -6.64
C GLY A 34 -10.96 -12.72 -7.30
N ARG A 35 -11.02 -12.86 -8.62
CA ARG A 35 -9.98 -13.56 -9.37
C ARG A 35 -8.83 -12.60 -9.65
N ASN A 36 -7.61 -12.97 -9.20
CA ASN A 36 -6.37 -12.19 -9.43
C ASN A 36 -6.45 -10.73 -8.97
N GLY A 37 -7.15 -10.46 -7.85
CA GLY A 37 -7.31 -9.10 -7.33
C GLY A 37 -8.37 -8.26 -8.04
N ILE A 38 -9.18 -8.83 -8.94
CA ILE A 38 -10.27 -8.15 -9.64
C ILE A 38 -11.60 -8.50 -8.97
N PHE A 39 -12.34 -7.49 -8.54
CA PHE A 39 -13.60 -7.60 -7.81
C PHE A 39 -14.74 -6.95 -8.60
N ALA A 40 -15.97 -7.40 -8.36
CA ALA A 40 -17.15 -6.85 -9.03
C ALA A 40 -17.59 -5.50 -8.46
N THR A 41 -17.31 -5.27 -7.18
CA THR A 41 -17.68 -4.04 -6.47
C THR A 41 -16.51 -3.44 -5.74
N VAL A 42 -16.57 -2.12 -5.45
CA VAL A 42 -15.59 -1.41 -4.65
C VAL A 42 -15.55 -1.94 -3.22
N ASP A 43 -16.70 -2.26 -2.64
CA ASP A 43 -16.79 -2.78 -1.27
C ASP A 43 -16.08 -4.12 -1.11
N GLU A 44 -16.21 -5.02 -2.08
CA GLU A 44 -15.46 -6.28 -2.11
C GLU A 44 -13.95 -6.04 -2.22
N ALA A 45 -13.53 -5.11 -3.08
CA ALA A 45 -12.12 -4.76 -3.23
C ALA A 45 -11.53 -4.16 -1.95
N VAL A 46 -12.26 -3.25 -1.30
CA VAL A 46 -11.84 -2.61 -0.02
C VAL A 46 -11.75 -3.65 1.10
N SER A 47 -12.73 -4.56 1.18
CA SER A 47 -12.71 -5.63 2.19
C SER A 47 -11.49 -6.54 1.99
N ALA A 48 -11.23 -6.99 0.77
CA ALA A 48 -10.06 -7.81 0.45
C ALA A 48 -8.73 -7.07 0.71
N ALA A 49 -8.66 -5.79 0.39
CA ALA A 49 -7.48 -4.96 0.66
C ALA A 49 -7.24 -4.77 2.17
N THR A 50 -8.32 -4.69 2.97
CA THR A 50 -8.22 -4.60 4.43
C THR A 50 -7.64 -5.87 5.02
N ASP A 51 -8.11 -7.04 4.57
CA ASP A 51 -7.56 -8.32 5.01
C ASP A 51 -6.10 -8.51 4.58
N ALA A 52 -5.77 -8.10 3.35
CA ALA A 52 -4.41 -8.14 2.83
C ALA A 52 -3.48 -7.20 3.60
N PHE A 53 -3.96 -6.03 4.00
CA PHE A 53 -3.21 -5.09 4.84
C PHE A 53 -2.86 -5.71 6.20
N ALA A 54 -3.83 -6.32 6.88
CA ALA A 54 -3.60 -6.99 8.16
C ALA A 54 -2.57 -8.12 8.05
N GLN A 55 -2.59 -8.90 6.96
CA GLN A 55 -1.58 -9.92 6.68
C GLN A 55 -0.19 -9.30 6.44
N LEU A 56 -0.12 -8.20 5.67
CA LEU A 56 1.13 -7.51 5.39
C LEU A 56 1.75 -6.90 6.65
N GLU A 57 0.94 -6.39 7.58
CA GLU A 57 1.41 -5.92 8.89
C GLU A 57 2.06 -7.05 9.69
N GLN A 58 1.46 -8.24 9.71
CA GLN A 58 2.02 -9.41 10.41
C GLN A 58 3.35 -9.87 9.80
N LEU A 59 3.51 -9.74 8.48
CA LEU A 59 4.75 -10.10 7.78
C LEU A 59 5.87 -9.07 8.00
N GLY A 60 5.54 -7.88 8.45
CA GLY A 60 6.46 -6.81 8.78
C GLY A 60 7.32 -6.34 7.60
N MET A 61 8.47 -5.76 7.91
CA MET A 61 9.38 -5.19 6.92
C MET A 61 9.95 -6.23 5.95
N ASP A 62 10.25 -7.43 6.43
CA ASP A 62 10.77 -8.50 5.57
C ASP A 62 9.73 -9.00 4.56
N GLY A 63 8.46 -9.01 4.95
CA GLY A 63 7.35 -9.29 4.03
C GLY A 63 7.28 -8.24 2.91
N ARG A 64 7.40 -6.96 3.25
CA ARG A 64 7.44 -5.85 2.28
C ARG A 64 8.62 -5.95 1.33
N LYS A 65 9.83 -6.23 1.85
CA LYS A 65 11.03 -6.45 1.01
C LYS A 65 10.83 -7.57 0.00
N ARG A 66 10.24 -8.70 0.44
CA ARG A 66 9.96 -9.82 -0.46
C ARG A 66 8.94 -9.45 -1.53
N ALA A 67 7.84 -8.79 -1.16
CA ALA A 67 6.81 -8.35 -2.10
C ALA A 67 7.39 -7.41 -3.18
N ILE A 68 8.15 -6.38 -2.76
CA ILE A 68 8.82 -5.45 -3.67
C ILE A 68 9.83 -6.21 -4.56
N GLY A 69 10.58 -7.15 -4.00
CA GLY A 69 11.51 -7.99 -4.78
C GLY A 69 10.81 -8.78 -5.88
N HIS A 70 9.61 -9.32 -5.62
CA HIS A 70 8.82 -9.99 -6.64
C HIS A 70 8.31 -9.04 -7.72
N ILE A 71 7.80 -7.86 -7.32
CA ILE A 71 7.32 -6.84 -8.27
C ILE A 71 8.47 -6.38 -9.19
N ARG A 72 9.64 -6.08 -8.62
CA ARG A 72 10.83 -5.68 -9.39
C ARG A 72 11.28 -6.75 -10.38
N ARG A 73 11.31 -8.01 -9.93
CA ARG A 73 11.67 -9.13 -10.79
C ARG A 73 10.71 -9.26 -11.97
N ILE A 74 9.40 -9.27 -11.74
CA ILE A 74 8.38 -9.33 -12.80
C ILE A 74 8.55 -8.14 -13.75
N ALA A 75 8.73 -6.93 -13.22
CA ALA A 75 8.89 -5.73 -14.04
C ALA A 75 10.11 -5.79 -14.97
N ILE A 76 11.19 -6.48 -14.57
CA ILE A 76 12.41 -6.62 -15.38
C ILE A 76 12.30 -7.83 -16.33
N GLU A 77 11.95 -9.01 -15.80
CA GLU A 77 11.94 -10.26 -16.56
C GLU A 77 10.85 -10.26 -17.64
N ASP A 78 9.66 -9.72 -17.32
CA ASP A 78 8.51 -9.72 -18.21
C ASP A 78 8.29 -8.35 -18.90
N ALA A 79 9.28 -7.45 -18.86
CA ALA A 79 9.18 -6.08 -19.39
C ALA A 79 8.74 -6.03 -20.86
N GLU A 80 9.23 -6.94 -21.69
CA GLU A 80 8.93 -6.98 -23.12
C GLU A 80 7.47 -7.40 -23.38
N GLU A 81 7.01 -8.46 -22.71
CA GLU A 81 5.65 -8.95 -22.83
C GLU A 81 4.64 -7.93 -22.28
N LEU A 82 4.84 -7.47 -21.04
CA LEU A 82 3.98 -6.52 -20.39
C LEU A 82 3.94 -5.16 -21.11
N GLY A 83 5.09 -4.67 -21.57
CA GLY A 83 5.18 -3.44 -22.35
C GLY A 83 4.45 -3.53 -23.69
N ARG A 84 4.49 -4.69 -24.34
CA ARG A 84 3.75 -4.97 -25.56
C ARG A 84 2.24 -5.00 -25.30
N MET A 85 1.79 -5.72 -24.28
CA MET A 85 0.38 -5.76 -23.89
C MET A 85 -0.18 -4.36 -23.59
N GLU A 86 0.56 -3.54 -22.81
CA GLU A 86 0.14 -2.17 -22.51
C GLU A 86 0.06 -1.31 -23.78
N TYR A 87 0.99 -1.48 -24.72
CA TYR A 87 1.00 -0.74 -25.98
C TYR A 87 -0.15 -1.16 -26.91
N GLU A 88 -0.39 -2.47 -27.06
CA GLU A 88 -1.45 -3.02 -27.92
C GLU A 88 -2.84 -2.64 -27.41
N GLU A 89 -3.06 -2.68 -26.08
CA GLU A 89 -4.32 -2.30 -25.45
C GLU A 89 -4.62 -0.79 -25.59
N THR A 90 -3.60 0.04 -25.38
CA THR A 90 -3.83 1.49 -25.28
C THR A 90 -3.60 2.24 -26.59
N GLY A 91 -2.75 1.74 -27.47
CA GLY A 91 -2.30 2.45 -28.67
C GLY A 91 -1.51 3.74 -28.39
N ILE A 92 -1.11 3.97 -27.11
CA ILE A 92 -0.51 5.23 -26.66
C ILE A 92 0.98 5.07 -26.42
N GLY A 93 1.76 6.00 -26.94
CA GLY A 93 3.21 6.06 -26.75
C GLY A 93 4.00 5.25 -27.78
N ARG A 94 5.15 4.73 -27.38
CA ARG A 94 6.03 3.90 -28.20
C ARG A 94 6.35 2.61 -27.46
N LEU A 95 6.31 1.48 -28.14
CA LEU A 95 6.57 0.17 -27.56
C LEU A 95 7.90 0.13 -26.80
N VAL A 96 8.97 0.62 -27.39
CA VAL A 96 10.30 0.64 -26.76
C VAL A 96 10.30 1.38 -25.42
N HIS A 97 9.58 2.51 -25.34
CA HIS A 97 9.49 3.28 -24.10
C HIS A 97 8.59 2.61 -23.05
N LYS A 98 7.59 1.82 -23.46
CA LYS A 98 6.78 1.02 -22.54
C LYS A 98 7.64 -0.05 -21.84
N ILE A 99 8.49 -0.72 -22.61
CA ILE A 99 9.45 -1.72 -22.11
C ILE A 99 10.48 -1.06 -21.19
N GLU A 100 11.13 0.02 -21.64
CA GLU A 100 12.12 0.74 -20.83
C GLU A 100 11.56 1.22 -19.49
N LYS A 101 10.33 1.71 -19.46
CA LYS A 101 9.67 2.15 -18.21
C LYS A 101 9.56 1.03 -17.18
N LEU A 102 9.22 -0.18 -17.60
CA LEU A 102 9.14 -1.33 -16.71
C LEU A 102 10.52 -1.75 -16.19
N GLN A 103 11.54 -1.73 -17.05
CA GLN A 103 12.92 -2.00 -16.66
C GLN A 103 13.42 -0.95 -15.64
N VAL A 104 13.19 0.33 -15.91
CA VAL A 104 13.55 1.43 -14.98
C VAL A 104 12.80 1.31 -13.66
N LEU A 105 11.51 0.89 -13.70
CA LEU A 105 10.74 0.63 -12.49
C LEU A 105 11.41 -0.44 -11.63
N GLY A 106 11.72 -1.58 -12.21
CA GLY A 106 12.33 -2.68 -11.45
C GLY A 106 13.73 -2.35 -10.92
N ASP A 107 14.50 -1.53 -11.64
CA ASP A 107 15.90 -1.20 -11.32
C ASP A 107 16.04 0.02 -10.41
N ARG A 108 15.19 1.04 -10.52
CA ARG A 108 15.43 2.36 -9.91
C ARG A 108 14.36 2.88 -8.97
N VAL A 109 13.14 2.34 -9.00
CA VAL A 109 12.09 2.84 -8.10
C VAL A 109 12.43 2.47 -6.65
N PRO A 110 12.44 3.45 -5.73
CA PRO A 110 12.74 3.21 -4.32
C PRO A 110 11.77 2.23 -3.68
N GLY A 111 12.27 1.38 -2.81
CA GLY A 111 11.48 0.49 -1.96
C GLY A 111 11.75 0.77 -0.49
N VAL A 112 11.54 -0.24 0.36
CA VAL A 112 11.74 -0.10 1.82
C VAL A 112 13.17 0.26 2.21
N GLU A 113 14.13 0.06 1.35
CA GLU A 113 15.54 0.44 1.58
C GLU A 113 15.74 1.97 1.67
N PHE A 114 14.80 2.76 1.20
CA PHE A 114 14.80 4.22 1.31
C PHE A 114 14.13 4.73 2.59
N MET A 115 13.48 3.85 3.34
CA MET A 115 12.86 4.24 4.61
C MET A 115 13.96 4.39 5.67
N SER A 116 14.05 5.59 6.26
CA SER A 116 14.98 5.90 7.35
C SER A 116 14.21 6.39 8.56
N SER A 117 14.70 6.03 9.76
CA SER A 117 14.23 6.65 11.00
C SER A 117 15.02 7.93 11.23
N GLU A 118 14.36 9.00 11.63
CA GLU A 118 14.98 10.25 12.07
C GLU A 118 15.06 10.28 13.59
N VAL A 119 16.20 10.67 14.12
CA VAL A 119 16.43 10.73 15.56
C VAL A 119 16.87 12.13 15.95
N PHE A 120 16.17 12.72 16.89
CA PHE A 120 16.49 14.04 17.47
C PHE A 120 16.83 13.86 18.95
N SER A 121 18.01 14.33 19.35
CA SER A 121 18.48 14.30 20.72
C SER A 121 18.57 15.72 21.28
N GLY A 122 18.20 15.90 22.55
CA GLY A 122 18.31 17.16 23.26
C GLY A 122 18.52 16.93 24.76
N ASP A 123 18.68 18.01 25.54
CA ASP A 123 19.02 17.96 26.98
C ASP A 123 17.94 17.23 27.81
N HIS A 124 16.70 17.13 27.33
CA HIS A 124 15.56 16.61 28.06
C HIS A 124 14.96 15.33 27.45
N GLY A 125 15.60 14.72 26.44
CA GLY A 125 15.11 13.48 25.88
C GLY A 125 15.56 13.19 24.45
N LEU A 126 14.96 12.14 23.91
CA LEU A 126 15.15 11.62 22.56
C LEU A 126 13.80 11.50 21.87
N ALA A 127 13.70 11.98 20.63
CA ALA A 127 12.55 11.74 19.76
C ALA A 127 12.99 10.90 18.56
N VAL A 128 12.20 9.87 18.23
CA VAL A 128 12.38 9.03 17.03
C VAL A 128 11.17 9.18 16.17
N ILE A 129 11.37 9.47 14.88
CA ILE A 129 10.32 9.56 13.87
C ILE A 129 10.50 8.42 12.89
N GLU A 130 9.45 7.62 12.72
CA GLU A 130 9.41 6.51 11.78
C GLU A 130 8.18 6.61 10.88
N HIS A 131 8.29 6.06 9.68
CA HIS A 131 7.17 5.98 8.75
C HIS A 131 6.18 4.89 9.17
N ALA A 132 4.91 5.25 9.27
CA ALA A 132 3.82 4.30 9.50
C ALA A 132 3.06 4.01 8.21
N PRO A 133 2.49 2.81 8.03
CA PRO A 133 1.67 2.49 6.86
C PRO A 133 0.36 3.28 6.88
N PHE A 134 -0.11 3.71 5.70
CA PHE A 134 -1.41 4.37 5.54
C PHE A 134 -2.60 3.41 5.68
N GLY A 135 -2.40 2.13 5.42
CA GLY A 135 -3.46 1.14 5.33
C GLY A 135 -3.95 0.94 3.89
N VAL A 136 -5.26 0.83 3.71
CA VAL A 136 -5.88 0.69 2.40
C VAL A 136 -5.91 2.02 1.67
N ILE A 137 -5.43 2.03 0.44
CA ILE A 137 -5.33 3.23 -0.41
C ILE A 137 -6.19 3.04 -1.66
N GLY A 138 -6.99 4.06 -2.00
CA GLY A 138 -7.64 4.15 -3.30
C GLY A 138 -6.70 4.79 -4.31
N ALA A 139 -6.36 4.06 -5.37
CA ALA A 139 -5.46 4.53 -6.41
C ALA A 139 -6.17 4.60 -7.77
N ILE A 140 -5.92 5.67 -8.52
CA ILE A 140 -6.40 5.83 -9.90
C ILE A 140 -5.23 5.59 -10.85
N THR A 141 -5.40 4.63 -11.75
CA THR A 141 -4.37 4.26 -12.72
C THR A 141 -4.64 4.93 -14.07
N PRO A 142 -3.71 5.77 -14.58
CA PRO A 142 -3.89 6.41 -15.88
C PRO A 142 -3.62 5.42 -17.02
N VAL A 143 -4.34 5.56 -18.13
CA VAL A 143 -4.15 4.73 -19.33
C VAL A 143 -2.75 4.89 -19.95
N THR A 144 -2.12 6.05 -19.79
CA THR A 144 -0.80 6.35 -20.36
C THR A 144 0.36 5.67 -19.64
N HIS A 145 0.15 5.24 -18.39
CA HIS A 145 1.18 4.74 -17.50
C HIS A 145 0.61 3.70 -16.51
N SER A 146 -0.14 2.74 -17.04
CA SER A 146 -0.97 1.82 -16.25
C SER A 146 -0.13 0.87 -15.39
N LEU A 147 0.66 0.02 -16.01
CA LEU A 147 1.45 -1.00 -15.30
C LEU A 147 2.45 -0.41 -14.30
N PRO A 148 3.25 0.61 -14.66
CA PRO A 148 4.16 1.23 -13.70
C PRO A 148 3.43 1.87 -12.52
N THR A 149 2.24 2.46 -12.72
CA THR A 149 1.46 3.05 -11.63
C THR A 149 0.95 1.98 -10.67
N ILE A 150 0.42 0.86 -11.17
CA ILE A 150 -0.03 -0.26 -10.33
C ILE A 150 1.14 -0.82 -9.51
N ALA A 151 2.31 -0.96 -10.11
CA ALA A 151 3.47 -1.52 -9.44
C ALA A 151 4.11 -0.58 -8.40
N CYS A 152 3.94 0.74 -8.55
CA CYS A 152 4.49 1.75 -7.63
C CYS A 152 3.55 2.07 -6.46
N ASN A 153 2.24 1.83 -6.57
CA ASN A 153 1.26 2.10 -5.52
C ASN A 153 1.15 0.93 -4.56
#